data_04aff9dffa6d0ad3b56c4c7edbffcc0f
#
_entry.id   04aff9dffa6d0ad3b56c4c7edbffcc0f
#
_cell.length_a   1.000
_cell.length_b   1.000
_cell.length_c   1.000
_cell.angle_alpha   90.00
_cell.angle_beta   90.00
_cell.angle_gamma   90.00
#
_symmetry.space_group_name_H-M   'P 1'
#
loop_
_entity.id
_entity.type
_entity.pdbx_description
1 polymer ?
#
loop_
_entity_poly.entity_id
_entity_poly.type
_entity_poly.pdbx_seq_one_letter_code
_entity_poly.pdbx_strand_id
1 'polypeptide(L)'
;MIYALVLSACASLPVDYPREESRSLQDTGDTRLGRAVAPLVDAHPDLSGVHPLVRGTDAFVARLVLAAGAERSLDVQYYIWRNDTTGRVLLDHLVRAADRGVRVRLLIDDLGTAADDVQLLLLDEHPTIEVRLFNPIAARRARGLGTLAEFARVNRRMHNKSFTADNQVTIVGGRNIGDEYFEAQPDLDFADLDVMAVGPVVQQVSDSFDQYWNSESAYPIAALVSEKVKSEQVERGRAALGEHSDSQRGSAYAEALCNSALARDLQAGALGLYWCRAETLYDDPAKVTESPKDRRTHLLPRLGRITEATQHELLLVSPYFVPGKAGLEYFRGLRSRGVQVTVLTNSLAATDVSAVHAGYSRYRRPLLEAGVSMYEVKPTARRADEEAEREGGLGSGLRGSSRASLHAKVFTFDRKAVFVGSFNLDPRSAALNTEIGLVFESPELATLVAEEFSAAFSRSAYRLELVSGDPRSSDSRKKLEWVEREDDGEVRYDAEPQVGAWRRLGVWFMSWLPIESQL
;
A
#
# COMPACT_ATOMS: atom_id res chain seq x y z
N MET A 1 6.46 7.53 41.04
CA MET A 1 5.95 7.74 39.67
C MET A 1 6.86 8.60 38.80
N ILE A 2 7.44 9.71 39.31
CA ILE A 2 8.35 10.59 38.52
C ILE A 2 9.68 9.89 38.15
N TYR A 3 10.22 9.00 39.00
CA TYR A 3 11.46 8.26 38.76
C TYR A 3 11.32 7.21 37.62
N ALA A 4 10.15 6.62 37.42
CA ALA A 4 9.89 5.68 36.32
C ALA A 4 9.81 6.38 34.94
N LEU A 5 9.35 7.63 34.93
CA LEU A 5 9.29 8.47 33.71
C LEU A 5 10.70 8.90 33.25
N VAL A 6 11.63 9.14 34.18
CA VAL A 6 13.01 9.54 33.84
C VAL A 6 13.83 8.36 33.30
N LEU A 7 13.57 7.13 33.76
CA LEU A 7 14.26 5.93 33.24
C LEU A 7 13.80 5.51 31.86
N SER A 8 12.54 5.79 31.49
CA SER A 8 12.05 5.50 30.14
C SER A 8 12.57 6.49 29.07
N ALA A 9 13.00 7.67 29.48
CA ALA A 9 13.55 8.70 28.57
C ALA A 9 15.00 8.43 28.12
N CYS A 10 15.67 7.43 28.71
CA CYS A 10 17.06 7.08 28.41
C CYS A 10 17.21 5.76 27.62
N ALA A 11 16.11 5.18 27.12
CA ALA A 11 16.22 4.01 26.26
C ALA A 11 16.84 4.41 24.91
N SER A 12 17.92 3.74 24.53
CA SER A 12 18.57 3.87 23.21
C SER A 12 18.53 2.55 22.47
N LEU A 13 18.54 2.62 21.16
CA LEU A 13 18.70 1.42 20.34
C LEU A 13 20.07 0.79 20.56
N PRO A 14 20.20 -0.54 20.49
CA PRO A 14 21.48 -1.20 20.60
C PRO A 14 22.40 -0.77 19.46
N VAL A 15 23.67 -0.49 19.77
CA VAL A 15 24.69 -0.07 18.77
C VAL A 15 25.65 -1.21 18.42
N ASP A 16 25.79 -2.18 19.31
CA ASP A 16 26.70 -3.33 19.14
C ASP A 16 25.87 -4.62 19.32
N TYR A 17 25.48 -5.21 18.21
CA TYR A 17 24.69 -6.45 18.16
C TYR A 17 25.03 -7.25 16.90
N PRO A 18 24.97 -8.58 16.98
CA PRO A 18 25.16 -9.43 15.80
C PRO A 18 24.12 -9.13 14.72
N ARG A 19 24.58 -8.83 13.52
CA ARG A 19 23.76 -8.64 12.34
C ARG A 19 24.50 -9.21 11.14
N GLU A 20 23.97 -10.28 10.60
CA GLU A 20 24.53 -10.89 9.40
C GLU A 20 23.96 -10.20 8.15
N GLU A 21 24.84 -9.77 7.26
CA GLU A 21 24.41 -9.34 5.95
C GLU A 21 23.92 -10.55 5.15
N SER A 22 22.79 -10.41 4.51
CA SER A 22 22.29 -11.43 3.59
C SER A 22 21.64 -10.81 2.37
N ARG A 23 21.66 -11.54 1.27
CA ARG A 23 21.12 -11.08 -0.01
C ARG A 23 20.17 -12.12 -0.59
N SER A 24 19.37 -11.67 -1.57
CA SER A 24 18.51 -12.52 -2.38
C SER A 24 19.32 -13.64 -3.04
N LEU A 25 18.77 -14.84 -3.07
CA LEU A 25 19.40 -15.98 -3.73
C LEU A 25 19.27 -15.82 -5.25
N GLN A 26 20.40 -15.97 -5.96
CA GLN A 26 20.45 -15.82 -7.41
C GLN A 26 20.26 -17.13 -8.15
N ASP A 27 20.71 -18.24 -7.56
CA ASP A 27 20.61 -19.57 -8.16
C ASP A 27 19.29 -20.23 -7.74
N THR A 28 18.19 -19.81 -8.38
CA THR A 28 16.83 -20.24 -8.06
C THR A 28 16.02 -20.65 -9.32
N GLY A 29 16.67 -20.68 -10.49
CA GLY A 29 16.02 -21.07 -11.74
C GLY A 29 15.57 -22.53 -11.77
N ASP A 30 16.17 -23.39 -10.95
CA ASP A 30 15.81 -24.80 -10.79
C ASP A 30 14.68 -25.06 -9.81
N THR A 31 14.15 -24.03 -9.15
CA THR A 31 12.99 -24.14 -8.28
C THR A 31 11.72 -24.39 -9.07
N ARG A 32 10.63 -24.80 -8.39
CA ARG A 32 9.31 -24.97 -9.01
C ARG A 32 8.85 -23.68 -9.69
N LEU A 33 9.00 -22.54 -9.02
CA LEU A 33 8.63 -21.22 -9.56
C LEU A 33 9.55 -20.88 -10.74
N GLY A 34 10.86 -21.06 -10.61
CA GLY A 34 11.83 -20.82 -11.69
C GLY A 34 11.49 -21.60 -12.94
N ARG A 35 11.28 -22.93 -12.83
CA ARG A 35 10.87 -23.78 -13.97
C ARG A 35 9.52 -23.39 -14.58
N ALA A 36 8.59 -22.88 -13.76
CA ALA A 36 7.27 -22.46 -14.25
C ALA A 36 7.35 -21.15 -15.05
N VAL A 37 8.20 -20.20 -14.63
CA VAL A 37 8.28 -18.89 -15.28
C VAL A 37 9.33 -18.81 -16.38
N ALA A 38 10.39 -19.63 -16.34
CA ALA A 38 11.48 -19.57 -17.32
C ALA A 38 11.02 -19.63 -18.79
N PRO A 39 10.13 -20.56 -19.23
CA PRO A 39 9.68 -20.59 -20.62
C PRO A 39 8.96 -19.32 -21.05
N LEU A 40 8.26 -18.64 -20.11
CA LEU A 40 7.54 -17.41 -20.36
C LEU A 40 8.50 -16.22 -20.48
N VAL A 41 9.49 -16.15 -19.58
CA VAL A 41 10.51 -15.10 -19.58
C VAL A 41 11.42 -15.23 -20.80
N ASP A 42 11.86 -16.46 -21.15
CA ASP A 42 12.71 -16.73 -22.30
C ASP A 42 12.02 -16.35 -23.65
N ALA A 43 10.69 -16.47 -23.69
CA ALA A 43 9.91 -16.05 -24.87
C ALA A 43 9.78 -14.51 -24.97
N HIS A 44 10.10 -13.76 -23.92
CA HIS A 44 9.97 -12.31 -23.84
C HIS A 44 11.23 -11.66 -23.27
N PRO A 45 12.38 -11.76 -23.94
CA PRO A 45 13.65 -11.24 -23.44
C PRO A 45 13.54 -9.73 -23.14
N ASP A 46 14.19 -9.32 -22.05
CA ASP A 46 14.21 -7.93 -21.53
C ASP A 46 12.85 -7.36 -21.09
N LEU A 47 11.76 -8.14 -21.18
CA LEU A 47 10.44 -7.75 -20.68
C LEU A 47 10.11 -8.47 -19.38
N SER A 48 9.27 -7.81 -18.59
CA SER A 48 8.66 -8.39 -17.40
C SER A 48 7.19 -8.70 -17.66
N GLY A 49 6.74 -9.86 -17.22
CA GLY A 49 5.33 -10.24 -17.26
C GLY A 49 4.64 -9.76 -16.00
N VAL A 50 3.51 -9.07 -16.15
CA VAL A 50 2.78 -8.42 -15.05
C VAL A 50 1.33 -8.87 -15.03
N HIS A 51 0.84 -9.25 -13.86
CA HIS A 51 -0.57 -9.58 -13.60
C HIS A 51 -1.15 -8.66 -12.52
N PRO A 52 -2.21 -7.87 -12.81
CA PRO A 52 -2.85 -7.02 -11.82
C PRO A 52 -3.68 -7.85 -10.83
N LEU A 53 -3.49 -7.63 -9.54
CA LEU A 53 -4.24 -8.24 -8.45
C LEU A 53 -5.24 -7.21 -7.90
N VAL A 54 -6.38 -7.13 -8.55
CA VAL A 54 -7.41 -6.12 -8.25
C VAL A 54 -8.21 -6.50 -7.01
N ARG A 55 -8.71 -7.72 -6.93
CA ARG A 55 -9.48 -8.21 -5.80
C ARG A 55 -8.58 -8.57 -4.61
N GLY A 56 -9.06 -8.28 -3.40
CA GLY A 56 -8.35 -8.64 -2.17
C GLY A 56 -8.17 -10.14 -2.03
N THR A 57 -9.19 -10.94 -2.38
CA THR A 57 -9.14 -12.40 -2.41
C THR A 57 -8.06 -12.92 -3.34
N ASP A 58 -7.95 -12.42 -4.58
CA ASP A 58 -6.89 -12.80 -5.52
C ASP A 58 -5.50 -12.41 -5.01
N ALA A 59 -5.37 -11.20 -4.43
CA ALA A 59 -4.12 -10.73 -3.86
C ALA A 59 -3.66 -11.59 -2.66
N PHE A 60 -4.60 -12.14 -1.88
CA PHE A 60 -4.30 -13.05 -0.79
C PHE A 60 -3.92 -14.44 -1.31
N VAL A 61 -4.69 -15.00 -2.24
CA VAL A 61 -4.38 -16.28 -2.92
C VAL A 61 -2.99 -16.25 -3.53
N ALA A 62 -2.61 -15.17 -4.22
CA ALA A 62 -1.26 -15.03 -4.79
C ALA A 62 -0.17 -15.22 -3.74
N ARG A 63 -0.31 -14.58 -2.57
CA ARG A 63 0.68 -14.70 -1.47
C ARG A 63 0.73 -16.12 -0.89
N LEU A 64 -0.44 -16.75 -0.69
CA LEU A 64 -0.52 -18.13 -0.18
C LEU A 64 0.11 -19.13 -1.15
N VAL A 65 -0.19 -19.00 -2.45
CA VAL A 65 0.36 -19.87 -3.51
C VAL A 65 1.87 -19.68 -3.62
N LEU A 66 2.39 -18.45 -3.57
CA LEU A 66 3.82 -18.20 -3.59
C LEU A 66 4.51 -18.74 -2.33
N ALA A 67 3.93 -18.56 -1.14
CA ALA A 67 4.49 -19.14 0.09
C ALA A 67 4.50 -20.68 0.06
N ALA A 68 3.44 -21.30 -0.49
CA ALA A 68 3.37 -22.76 -0.64
C ALA A 68 4.31 -23.28 -1.75
N GLY A 69 4.52 -22.49 -2.81
CA GLY A 69 5.34 -22.85 -3.98
C GLY A 69 6.83 -22.62 -3.81
N ALA A 70 7.24 -21.75 -2.90
CA ALA A 70 8.64 -21.44 -2.66
C ALA A 70 9.45 -22.66 -2.21
N GLU A 71 10.67 -22.81 -2.75
CA GLU A 71 11.61 -23.92 -2.46
C GLU A 71 12.94 -23.42 -1.87
N ARG A 72 13.30 -22.15 -2.07
CA ARG A 72 14.61 -21.60 -1.63
C ARG A 72 14.46 -20.40 -0.70
N SER A 73 13.64 -19.39 -1.06
CA SER A 73 13.56 -18.15 -0.29
C SER A 73 12.21 -17.44 -0.39
N LEU A 74 11.89 -16.76 0.71
CA LEU A 74 10.80 -15.79 0.79
C LEU A 74 11.35 -14.50 1.41
N ASP A 75 11.28 -13.39 0.67
CA ASP A 75 11.65 -12.05 1.12
C ASP A 75 10.38 -11.21 1.23
N VAL A 76 10.03 -10.85 2.46
CA VAL A 76 8.71 -10.31 2.82
C VAL A 76 8.87 -8.98 3.55
N GLN A 77 8.33 -7.89 2.99
CA GLN A 77 8.45 -6.53 3.51
C GLN A 77 7.08 -5.86 3.60
N TYR A 78 6.68 -5.41 4.82
CA TYR A 78 5.40 -4.74 5.05
C TYR A 78 5.48 -3.62 6.08
N TYR A 79 4.61 -2.61 5.88
CA TYR A 79 4.39 -1.55 6.85
C TYR A 79 3.47 -2.00 7.99
N ILE A 80 2.29 -2.57 7.65
CA ILE A 80 1.32 -3.08 8.63
C ILE A 80 1.23 -4.60 8.50
N TRP A 81 1.27 -5.27 9.66
CA TRP A 81 0.91 -6.69 9.81
C TRP A 81 -0.03 -6.84 10.98
N ARG A 82 -1.31 -7.17 10.70
CA ARG A 82 -2.34 -7.37 11.71
C ARG A 82 -2.26 -8.78 12.29
N ASN A 83 -2.68 -8.90 13.55
CA ASN A 83 -2.85 -10.20 14.20
C ASN A 83 -4.32 -10.64 14.10
N ASP A 84 -4.82 -10.71 12.87
CA ASP A 84 -6.18 -11.09 12.50
C ASP A 84 -6.18 -12.38 11.66
N THR A 85 -7.29 -12.70 10.99
CA THR A 85 -7.43 -13.96 10.24
C THR A 85 -6.39 -14.06 9.13
N THR A 86 -6.29 -13.07 8.26
CA THR A 86 -5.38 -13.10 7.13
C THR A 86 -3.92 -13.02 7.55
N GLY A 87 -3.61 -12.18 8.55
CA GLY A 87 -2.27 -12.06 9.10
C GLY A 87 -1.76 -13.37 9.70
N ARG A 88 -2.60 -14.09 10.44
CA ARG A 88 -2.26 -15.38 11.06
C ARG A 88 -2.14 -16.51 10.04
N VAL A 89 -3.07 -16.57 9.07
CA VAL A 89 -3.02 -17.59 8.00
C VAL A 89 -1.77 -17.42 7.14
N LEU A 90 -1.43 -16.18 6.74
CA LEU A 90 -0.21 -15.96 5.95
C LEU A 90 1.04 -16.31 6.77
N LEU A 91 1.06 -15.98 8.06
CA LEU A 91 2.16 -16.30 8.95
C LEU A 91 2.36 -17.82 9.09
N ASP A 92 1.28 -18.60 9.23
CA ASP A 92 1.34 -20.06 9.23
C ASP A 92 1.94 -20.59 7.92
N HIS A 93 1.60 -20.00 6.76
CA HIS A 93 2.17 -20.40 5.48
C HIS A 93 3.67 -20.09 5.38
N LEU A 94 4.15 -18.97 5.98
CA LEU A 94 5.58 -18.67 6.07
C LEU A 94 6.30 -19.70 6.96
N VAL A 95 5.73 -20.05 8.12
CA VAL A 95 6.28 -21.08 9.01
C VAL A 95 6.33 -22.44 8.30
N ARG A 96 5.25 -22.83 7.62
CA ARG A 96 5.24 -24.10 6.83
C ARG A 96 6.27 -24.08 5.68
N ALA A 97 6.52 -22.94 5.07
CA ALA A 97 7.59 -22.81 4.08
C ALA A 97 8.97 -23.00 4.74
N ALA A 98 9.19 -22.37 5.89
CA ALA A 98 10.41 -22.54 6.68
C ALA A 98 10.63 -23.99 7.14
N ASP A 99 9.57 -24.70 7.55
CA ASP A 99 9.60 -26.14 7.89
C ASP A 99 10.06 -27.02 6.70
N ARG A 100 9.85 -26.57 5.46
CA ARG A 100 10.36 -27.24 4.25
C ARG A 100 11.81 -26.87 3.95
N GLY A 101 12.44 -25.99 4.74
CA GLY A 101 13.82 -25.52 4.57
C GLY A 101 13.93 -24.23 3.75
N VAL A 102 12.83 -23.55 3.44
CA VAL A 102 12.83 -22.24 2.77
C VAL A 102 13.39 -21.17 3.72
N ARG A 103 14.34 -20.37 3.25
CA ARG A 103 14.82 -19.20 3.99
C ARG A 103 13.76 -18.10 3.95
N VAL A 104 13.31 -17.63 5.11
CA VAL A 104 12.35 -16.55 5.24
C VAL A 104 13.00 -15.32 5.87
N ARG A 105 13.03 -14.20 5.15
CA ARG A 105 13.43 -12.89 5.68
C ARG A 105 12.18 -12.04 5.81
N LEU A 106 11.79 -11.71 7.05
CA LEU A 106 10.60 -10.91 7.35
C LEU A 106 11.01 -9.54 7.87
N LEU A 107 10.83 -8.50 7.06
CA LEU A 107 11.11 -7.10 7.41
C LEU A 107 9.80 -6.35 7.62
N ILE A 108 9.56 -5.91 8.85
CA ILE A 108 8.32 -5.23 9.25
C ILE A 108 8.64 -3.87 9.85
N ASP A 109 7.80 -2.87 9.54
CA ASP A 109 7.87 -1.59 10.25
C ASP A 109 7.36 -1.73 11.69
N ASP A 110 8.10 -1.20 12.66
CA ASP A 110 7.79 -1.39 14.07
C ASP A 110 6.50 -0.68 14.53
N LEU A 111 6.15 0.46 13.92
CA LEU A 111 4.97 1.22 14.34
C LEU A 111 3.67 0.63 13.77
N GLY A 112 3.73 0.11 12.54
CA GLY A 112 2.57 -0.44 11.82
C GLY A 112 2.19 -1.86 12.24
N THR A 113 3.05 -2.54 12.99
CA THR A 113 2.83 -3.95 13.37
C THR A 113 2.05 -4.08 14.67
N ALA A 114 0.98 -4.89 14.65
CA ALA A 114 0.20 -5.22 15.83
C ALA A 114 0.70 -6.49 16.56
N ALA A 115 1.73 -7.15 16.02
CA ALA A 115 2.33 -8.30 16.66
C ALA A 115 3.08 -7.89 17.93
N ASP A 116 2.94 -8.68 18.98
CA ASP A 116 3.73 -8.56 20.19
C ASP A 116 5.20 -8.94 19.89
N ASP A 117 6.14 -8.27 20.52
CA ASP A 117 7.58 -8.56 20.43
C ASP A 117 7.89 -10.04 20.69
N VAL A 118 7.20 -10.65 21.64
CA VAL A 118 7.35 -12.08 21.95
C VAL A 118 6.89 -12.96 20.80
N GLN A 119 5.80 -12.61 20.11
CA GLN A 119 5.32 -13.36 18.93
C GLN A 119 6.32 -13.30 17.78
N LEU A 120 6.92 -12.14 17.55
CA LEU A 120 7.98 -11.99 16.52
C LEU A 120 9.24 -12.76 16.89
N LEU A 121 9.61 -12.75 18.17
CA LEU A 121 10.75 -13.52 18.67
C LEU A 121 10.50 -15.04 18.55
N LEU A 122 9.26 -15.51 18.80
CA LEU A 122 8.88 -16.91 18.59
C LEU A 122 9.06 -17.37 17.14
N LEU A 123 8.87 -16.48 16.17
CA LEU A 123 9.13 -16.78 14.75
C LEU A 123 10.61 -16.81 14.45
N ASP A 124 11.37 -15.87 15.00
CA ASP A 124 12.82 -15.73 14.82
C ASP A 124 13.62 -16.92 15.41
N GLU A 125 13.02 -17.65 16.38
CA GLU A 125 13.58 -18.90 16.90
C GLU A 125 13.56 -20.06 15.88
N HIS A 126 12.89 -19.91 14.75
CA HIS A 126 12.95 -20.90 13.68
C HIS A 126 14.28 -20.78 12.91
N PRO A 127 15.03 -21.88 12.68
CA PRO A 127 16.39 -21.83 12.13
C PRO A 127 16.50 -21.22 10.72
N THR A 128 15.40 -21.10 9.98
CA THR A 128 15.37 -20.55 8.62
C THR A 128 14.49 -19.28 8.51
N ILE A 129 13.97 -18.76 9.62
CA ILE A 129 13.25 -17.46 9.65
C ILE A 129 14.14 -16.44 10.36
N GLU A 130 14.31 -15.28 9.78
CA GLU A 130 14.89 -14.11 10.43
C GLU A 130 13.90 -12.95 10.36
N VAL A 131 13.65 -12.31 11.52
CA VAL A 131 12.74 -11.18 11.65
C VAL A 131 13.52 -9.92 11.98
N ARG A 132 13.36 -8.88 11.15
CA ARG A 132 13.91 -7.55 11.43
C ARG A 132 12.80 -6.52 11.53
N LEU A 133 12.94 -5.60 12.51
CA LEU A 133 12.09 -4.43 12.64
C LEU A 133 12.78 -3.22 12.04
N PHE A 134 12.07 -2.52 11.17
CA PHE A 134 12.59 -1.29 10.57
C PHE A 134 12.27 -0.09 11.45
N ASN A 135 13.28 0.72 11.72
CA ASN A 135 13.23 1.95 12.52
C ASN A 135 12.49 1.77 13.85
N PRO A 136 12.91 0.82 14.73
CA PRO A 136 12.17 0.45 15.93
C PRO A 136 12.18 1.55 16.98
N ILE A 137 11.15 1.58 17.84
CA ILE A 137 11.07 2.41 19.03
C ILE A 137 12.02 1.82 20.08
N ALA A 138 12.94 2.64 20.64
CA ALA A 138 13.91 2.13 21.61
C ALA A 138 13.25 1.69 22.93
N ALA A 139 12.24 2.42 23.40
CA ALA A 139 11.53 2.13 24.65
C ALA A 139 10.47 1.03 24.46
N ARG A 140 10.88 -0.23 24.27
CA ARG A 140 9.98 -1.37 23.97
C ARG A 140 8.82 -1.56 24.95
N ARG A 141 9.09 -1.42 26.25
CA ARG A 141 8.08 -1.57 27.33
C ARG A 141 7.15 -0.37 27.51
N ALA A 142 7.51 0.78 26.96
CA ALA A 142 6.79 2.04 27.09
C ALA A 142 6.70 2.76 25.72
N ARG A 143 6.26 2.05 24.69
CA ARG A 143 6.26 2.49 23.29
C ARG A 143 5.63 3.88 23.09
N GLY A 144 4.51 4.18 23.76
CA GLY A 144 3.87 5.49 23.67
C GLY A 144 4.75 6.65 24.16
N LEU A 145 5.47 6.47 25.29
CA LEU A 145 6.41 7.45 25.79
C LEU A 145 7.67 7.53 24.91
N GLY A 146 8.15 6.40 24.42
CA GLY A 146 9.27 6.33 23.48
C GLY A 146 8.95 7.06 22.18
N THR A 147 7.75 6.88 21.63
CA THR A 147 7.28 7.60 20.43
C THR A 147 7.30 9.11 20.65
N LEU A 148 6.87 9.61 21.80
CA LEU A 148 6.91 11.04 22.09
C LEU A 148 8.35 11.56 22.24
N ALA A 149 9.22 10.81 22.93
CA ALA A 149 10.61 11.21 23.18
C ALA A 149 11.45 11.20 21.90
N GLU A 150 11.18 10.27 20.98
CA GLU A 150 11.92 10.06 19.74
C GLU A 150 11.11 10.48 18.49
N PHE A 151 10.08 11.33 18.64
CA PHE A 151 9.10 11.63 17.59
C PHE A 151 9.73 11.94 16.23
N ALA A 152 10.76 12.76 16.19
CA ALA A 152 11.41 13.15 14.93
C ALA A 152 12.00 11.95 14.16
N ARG A 153 12.48 10.92 14.85
CA ARG A 153 13.01 9.68 14.29
C ARG A 153 11.89 8.69 13.96
N VAL A 154 11.08 8.36 14.98
CA VAL A 154 10.05 7.32 14.85
C VAL A 154 8.85 7.74 14.00
N ASN A 155 8.72 9.02 13.64
CA ASN A 155 7.72 9.52 12.72
C ASN A 155 8.04 9.20 11.24
N ARG A 156 9.22 8.69 10.94
CA ARG A 156 9.66 8.29 9.59
C ARG A 156 9.58 6.78 9.46
N ARG A 157 8.73 6.29 8.55
CA ARG A 157 8.37 4.87 8.52
C ARG A 157 8.73 4.23 7.19
N MET A 158 8.92 2.94 7.21
CA MET A 158 9.01 2.12 6.01
C MET A 158 7.60 1.78 5.53
N HIS A 159 7.16 2.46 4.47
CA HIS A 159 5.82 2.22 3.91
C HIS A 159 5.84 1.26 2.70
N ASN A 160 6.98 0.63 2.44
CA ASN A 160 7.17 -0.37 1.39
C ASN A 160 6.35 -1.63 1.62
N LYS A 161 5.88 -2.25 0.53
CA LYS A 161 5.17 -3.53 0.54
C LYS A 161 5.64 -4.36 -0.63
N SER A 162 6.32 -5.48 -0.31
CA SER A 162 6.76 -6.46 -1.29
C SER A 162 6.73 -7.87 -0.73
N PHE A 163 6.51 -8.84 -1.60
CA PHE A 163 6.52 -10.27 -1.29
C PHE A 163 7.17 -11.00 -2.46
N THR A 164 8.39 -11.48 -2.27
CA THR A 164 9.17 -12.13 -3.34
C THR A 164 9.47 -13.57 -2.97
N ALA A 165 9.15 -14.50 -3.89
CA ALA A 165 9.38 -15.93 -3.74
C ALA A 165 10.46 -16.40 -4.71
N ASP A 166 11.46 -17.10 -4.17
CA ASP A 166 12.59 -17.69 -4.89
C ASP A 166 13.32 -16.71 -5.84
N ASN A 167 13.21 -15.41 -5.62
CA ASN A 167 13.71 -14.38 -6.56
C ASN A 167 13.21 -14.60 -8.02
N GLN A 168 12.05 -15.25 -8.18
CA GLN A 168 11.45 -15.58 -9.47
C GLN A 168 10.13 -14.88 -9.70
N VAL A 169 9.35 -14.68 -8.63
CA VAL A 169 8.04 -14.00 -8.66
C VAL A 169 7.96 -12.99 -7.53
N THR A 170 7.49 -11.79 -7.81
CA THR A 170 7.30 -10.75 -6.79
C THR A 170 5.89 -10.18 -6.83
N ILE A 171 5.38 -9.73 -5.67
CA ILE A 171 4.17 -8.93 -5.55
C ILE A 171 4.57 -7.58 -4.93
N VAL A 172 4.14 -6.49 -5.58
CA VAL A 172 4.33 -5.11 -5.09
C VAL A 172 3.00 -4.36 -5.23
N GLY A 173 2.67 -3.49 -4.29
CA GLY A 173 1.44 -2.69 -4.39
C GLY A 173 1.12 -1.87 -3.16
N GLY A 174 -0.17 -1.60 -2.96
CA GLY A 174 -0.66 -0.78 -1.85
C GLY A 174 -1.05 -1.57 -0.61
N ARG A 175 -1.39 -2.87 -0.73
CA ARG A 175 -1.95 -3.66 0.36
C ARG A 175 -0.93 -3.97 1.46
N ASN A 176 -1.34 -3.75 2.69
CA ASN A 176 -0.69 -4.32 3.87
C ASN A 176 -1.24 -5.73 4.16
N ILE A 177 -0.87 -6.32 5.30
CA ILE A 177 -1.40 -7.59 5.78
C ILE A 177 -2.44 -7.32 6.86
N GLY A 178 -3.69 -7.63 6.57
CA GLY A 178 -4.84 -7.44 7.45
C GLY A 178 -6.15 -7.75 6.72
N ASP A 179 -7.17 -8.14 7.47
CA ASP A 179 -8.47 -8.59 6.94
C ASP A 179 -9.14 -7.52 6.05
N GLU A 180 -8.94 -6.24 6.38
CA GLU A 180 -9.44 -5.08 5.63
C GLU A 180 -8.85 -4.94 4.21
N TYR A 181 -7.70 -5.57 3.93
CA TYR A 181 -7.03 -5.51 2.62
C TYR A 181 -7.37 -6.69 1.71
N PHE A 182 -7.98 -7.74 2.25
CA PHE A 182 -8.17 -9.01 1.54
C PHE A 182 -9.63 -9.48 1.49
N GLU A 183 -10.58 -8.58 1.67
CA GLU A 183 -12.02 -8.89 1.63
C GLU A 183 -12.44 -9.94 2.69
N ALA A 184 -11.71 -10.02 3.81
CA ALA A 184 -11.99 -10.98 4.88
C ALA A 184 -12.95 -10.44 5.95
N GLN A 185 -13.26 -9.14 5.92
CA GLN A 185 -14.21 -8.48 6.82
C GLN A 185 -15.46 -8.02 6.07
N PRO A 186 -16.66 -8.28 6.61
CA PRO A 186 -17.91 -7.87 5.94
C PRO A 186 -18.17 -6.35 6.01
N ASP A 187 -17.53 -5.63 6.94
CA ASP A 187 -17.86 -4.24 7.27
C ASP A 187 -16.85 -3.19 6.82
N LEU A 188 -15.63 -3.60 6.48
CA LEU A 188 -14.57 -2.69 6.05
C LEU A 188 -13.69 -3.40 5.03
N ASP A 189 -13.57 -2.81 3.86
CA ASP A 189 -12.71 -3.31 2.80
C ASP A 189 -12.01 -2.16 2.09
N PHE A 190 -10.73 -2.35 1.76
CA PHE A 190 -9.95 -1.34 1.06
C PHE A 190 -9.86 -1.67 -0.43
N ALA A 191 -10.43 -0.77 -1.26
CA ALA A 191 -10.17 -0.82 -2.69
C ALA A 191 -8.71 -0.49 -2.97
N ASP A 192 -7.92 -1.49 -3.34
CA ASP A 192 -6.47 -1.37 -3.56
C ASP A 192 -6.02 -2.17 -4.78
N LEU A 193 -4.81 -1.91 -5.26
CA LEU A 193 -4.20 -2.63 -6.37
C LEU A 193 -2.78 -3.07 -6.01
N ASP A 194 -2.54 -4.37 -6.13
CA ASP A 194 -1.20 -4.95 -6.21
C ASP A 194 -0.94 -5.47 -7.61
N VAL A 195 0.31 -5.76 -7.90
CA VAL A 195 0.73 -6.44 -9.12
C VAL A 195 1.65 -7.61 -8.77
N MET A 196 1.41 -8.74 -9.40
CA MET A 196 2.35 -9.86 -9.42
C MET A 196 3.20 -9.76 -10.68
N ALA A 197 4.51 -9.91 -10.54
CA ALA A 197 5.44 -9.75 -11.65
C ALA A 197 6.48 -10.85 -11.71
N VAL A 198 6.93 -11.17 -12.94
CA VAL A 198 8.00 -12.13 -13.27
C VAL A 198 9.01 -11.47 -14.22
N GLY A 199 10.20 -12.04 -14.33
CA GLY A 199 11.25 -11.55 -15.23
C GLY A 199 12.14 -10.47 -14.58
N PRO A 200 12.81 -9.60 -15.37
CA PRO A 200 13.89 -8.74 -14.90
C PRO A 200 13.54 -7.81 -13.72
N VAL A 201 12.28 -7.37 -13.60
CA VAL A 201 11.84 -6.48 -12.53
C VAL A 201 11.90 -7.14 -11.14
N VAL A 202 11.83 -8.48 -11.07
CA VAL A 202 11.93 -9.21 -9.80
C VAL A 202 13.28 -8.96 -9.12
N GLN A 203 14.37 -9.01 -9.88
CA GLN A 203 15.71 -8.72 -9.36
C GLN A 203 15.81 -7.30 -8.80
N GLN A 204 15.21 -6.31 -9.47
CA GLN A 204 15.20 -4.93 -8.98
C GLN A 204 14.45 -4.77 -7.65
N VAL A 205 13.35 -5.50 -7.46
CA VAL A 205 12.62 -5.54 -6.18
C VAL A 205 13.46 -6.22 -5.11
N SER A 206 14.13 -7.32 -5.43
CA SER A 206 15.04 -8.03 -4.51
C SER A 206 16.23 -7.17 -4.12
N ASP A 207 16.83 -6.43 -5.06
CA ASP A 207 17.93 -5.50 -4.77
C ASP A 207 17.47 -4.37 -3.83
N SER A 208 16.25 -3.86 -4.01
CA SER A 208 15.64 -2.91 -3.08
C SER A 208 15.48 -3.54 -1.70
N PHE A 209 14.88 -4.73 -1.62
CA PHE A 209 14.71 -5.44 -0.35
C PHE A 209 16.03 -5.64 0.38
N ASP A 210 17.09 -6.07 -0.32
CA ASP A 210 18.42 -6.29 0.25
C ASP A 210 19.03 -5.00 0.82
N GLN A 211 18.81 -3.84 0.20
CA GLN A 211 19.23 -2.55 0.74
C GLN A 211 18.53 -2.24 2.06
N TYR A 212 17.21 -2.46 2.12
CA TYR A 212 16.45 -2.26 3.37
C TYR A 212 16.85 -3.24 4.45
N TRP A 213 16.98 -4.52 4.10
CA TRP A 213 17.37 -5.59 5.01
C TRP A 213 18.72 -5.35 5.68
N ASN A 214 19.69 -4.89 4.89
CA ASN A 214 21.05 -4.65 5.36
C ASN A 214 21.28 -3.21 5.88
N SER A 215 20.26 -2.36 5.88
CA SER A 215 20.38 -0.97 6.33
C SER A 215 20.56 -0.88 7.85
N GLU A 216 21.16 0.21 8.30
CA GLU A 216 21.32 0.52 9.73
C GLU A 216 19.99 0.68 10.47
N SER A 217 18.89 0.93 9.75
CA SER A 217 17.55 1.07 10.30
C SER A 217 16.81 -0.26 10.52
N ALA A 218 17.34 -1.39 10.02
CA ALA A 218 16.75 -2.71 10.17
C ALA A 218 17.44 -3.47 11.33
N TYR A 219 16.70 -3.72 12.39
CA TYR A 219 17.19 -4.35 13.61
C TYR A 219 16.65 -5.77 13.76
N PRO A 220 17.48 -6.82 13.93
CA PRO A 220 17.01 -8.14 14.32
C PRO A 220 16.16 -8.05 15.60
N ILE A 221 15.03 -8.76 15.63
CA ILE A 221 14.15 -8.74 16.81
C ILE A 221 14.89 -9.21 18.07
N ALA A 222 15.79 -10.19 17.95
CA ALA A 222 16.61 -10.69 19.02
C ALA A 222 17.54 -9.62 19.65
N ALA A 223 17.91 -8.58 18.90
CA ALA A 223 18.69 -7.47 19.44
C ALA A 223 17.85 -6.46 20.25
N LEU A 224 16.55 -6.43 20.03
CA LEU A 224 15.62 -5.49 20.66
C LEU A 224 14.94 -6.06 21.91
N VAL A 225 14.79 -7.37 21.98
CA VAL A 225 14.06 -8.09 23.01
C VAL A 225 15.03 -8.95 23.80
N SER A 226 15.17 -8.64 25.10
CA SER A 226 16.07 -9.39 26.00
C SER A 226 15.40 -10.64 26.61
N GLU A 227 14.15 -10.88 26.31
CA GLU A 227 13.39 -12.01 26.85
C GLU A 227 13.84 -13.31 26.17
N LYS A 228 14.17 -14.32 26.97
CA LYS A 228 14.49 -15.65 26.47
C LYS A 228 13.21 -16.43 26.28
N VAL A 229 12.98 -16.89 25.07
CA VAL A 229 11.85 -17.75 24.74
C VAL A 229 12.21 -19.19 25.09
N LYS A 230 11.25 -19.93 25.67
CA LYS A 230 11.40 -21.35 25.95
C LYS A 230 10.86 -22.18 24.79
N SER A 231 11.46 -23.34 24.50
CA SER A 231 11.02 -24.24 23.44
C SER A 231 9.51 -24.56 23.51
N GLU A 232 8.95 -24.74 24.72
CA GLU A 232 7.51 -24.96 24.91
C GLU A 232 6.64 -23.79 24.45
N GLN A 233 7.16 -22.54 24.50
CA GLN A 233 6.43 -21.37 24.01
C GLN A 233 6.46 -21.33 22.48
N VAL A 234 7.58 -21.72 21.87
CA VAL A 234 7.72 -21.84 20.41
C VAL A 234 6.72 -22.88 19.88
N GLU A 235 6.71 -24.09 20.49
CA GLU A 235 5.82 -25.16 20.10
C GLU A 235 4.35 -24.75 20.24
N ARG A 236 3.98 -24.14 21.37
CA ARG A 236 2.61 -23.62 21.58
C ARG A 236 2.23 -22.54 20.60
N GLY A 237 3.12 -21.60 20.29
CA GLY A 237 2.88 -20.53 19.32
C GLY A 237 2.64 -21.10 17.91
N ARG A 238 3.46 -22.07 17.50
CA ARG A 238 3.31 -22.78 16.21
C ARG A 238 2.00 -23.57 16.15
N ALA A 239 1.68 -24.33 17.21
CA ALA A 239 0.44 -25.07 17.29
C ALA A 239 -0.79 -24.14 17.17
N ALA A 240 -0.78 -23.00 17.87
CA ALA A 240 -1.86 -22.02 17.84
C ALA A 240 -2.06 -21.39 16.45
N LEU A 241 -0.98 -21.16 15.69
CA LEU A 241 -1.07 -20.68 14.30
C LEU A 241 -1.69 -21.76 13.39
N GLY A 242 -1.21 -23.02 13.51
CA GLY A 242 -1.74 -24.13 12.73
C GLY A 242 -3.22 -24.42 13.04
N GLU A 243 -3.61 -24.45 14.32
CA GLU A 243 -5.01 -24.60 14.74
C GLU A 243 -5.89 -23.48 14.19
N HIS A 244 -5.39 -22.23 14.20
CA HIS A 244 -6.14 -21.12 13.62
C HIS A 244 -6.34 -21.32 12.11
N SER A 245 -5.28 -21.60 11.35
CA SER A 245 -5.37 -21.87 9.91
C SER A 245 -6.31 -23.01 9.59
N ASP A 246 -6.23 -24.10 10.37
CA ASP A 246 -7.10 -25.27 10.19
C ASP A 246 -8.56 -24.95 10.51
N SER A 247 -8.82 -24.08 11.50
CA SER A 247 -10.17 -23.62 11.83
C SER A 247 -10.82 -22.78 10.73
N GLN A 248 -10.00 -22.12 9.89
CA GLN A 248 -10.50 -21.37 8.74
C GLN A 248 -10.85 -22.25 7.55
N ARG A 249 -10.38 -23.50 7.50
CA ARG A 249 -10.77 -24.45 6.45
C ARG A 249 -12.27 -24.70 6.48
N GLY A 250 -12.92 -24.51 5.33
CA GLY A 250 -14.37 -24.60 5.21
C GLY A 250 -15.16 -23.38 5.67
N SER A 251 -14.48 -22.29 6.04
CA SER A 251 -15.13 -20.98 6.20
C SER A 251 -15.61 -20.44 4.85
N ALA A 252 -16.61 -19.56 4.87
CA ALA A 252 -17.07 -18.87 3.66
C ALA A 252 -15.94 -18.09 2.97
N TYR A 253 -15.02 -17.54 3.76
CA TYR A 253 -13.84 -16.83 3.22
C TYR A 253 -12.88 -17.80 2.53
N ALA A 254 -12.56 -18.97 3.12
CA ALA A 254 -11.75 -19.99 2.46
C ALA A 254 -12.37 -20.49 1.16
N GLU A 255 -13.71 -20.63 1.12
CA GLU A 255 -14.45 -20.98 -0.10
C GLU A 255 -14.32 -19.85 -1.16
N ALA A 256 -14.44 -18.59 -0.75
CA ALA A 256 -14.25 -17.44 -1.64
C ALA A 256 -12.82 -17.40 -2.23
N LEU A 257 -11.79 -17.72 -1.42
CA LEU A 257 -10.40 -17.82 -1.91
C LEU A 257 -10.24 -18.94 -2.96
N CYS A 258 -10.80 -20.14 -2.69
CA CYS A 258 -10.72 -21.26 -3.64
C CYS A 258 -11.45 -20.98 -4.96
N ASN A 259 -12.50 -20.17 -4.91
CA ASN A 259 -13.32 -19.78 -6.06
C ASN A 259 -12.92 -18.42 -6.66
N SER A 260 -11.80 -17.83 -6.23
CA SER A 260 -11.32 -16.57 -6.78
C SER A 260 -10.91 -16.69 -8.26
N ALA A 261 -10.86 -15.57 -9.00
CA ALA A 261 -10.48 -15.59 -10.40
C ALA A 261 -9.05 -16.12 -10.58
N LEU A 262 -8.12 -15.62 -9.77
CA LEU A 262 -6.73 -16.06 -9.80
C LEU A 262 -6.58 -17.57 -9.52
N ALA A 263 -7.32 -18.10 -8.53
CA ALA A 263 -7.25 -19.53 -8.22
C ALA A 263 -7.71 -20.40 -9.40
N ARG A 264 -8.77 -19.99 -10.09
CA ARG A 264 -9.25 -20.67 -11.31
C ARG A 264 -8.25 -20.60 -12.45
N ASP A 265 -7.67 -19.42 -12.71
CA ASP A 265 -6.71 -19.21 -13.78
C ASP A 265 -5.42 -20.01 -13.55
N LEU A 266 -4.93 -20.04 -12.31
CA LEU A 266 -3.78 -20.87 -11.93
C LEU A 266 -4.06 -22.37 -12.11
N GLN A 267 -5.25 -22.84 -11.72
CA GLN A 267 -5.66 -24.25 -11.90
C GLN A 267 -5.78 -24.62 -13.41
N ALA A 268 -6.25 -23.68 -14.21
CA ALA A 268 -6.38 -23.86 -15.66
C ALA A 268 -5.05 -23.68 -16.41
N GLY A 269 -3.98 -23.19 -15.77
CA GLY A 269 -2.74 -22.80 -16.43
C GLY A 269 -2.91 -21.63 -17.40
N ALA A 270 -3.89 -20.76 -17.14
CA ALA A 270 -4.35 -19.70 -18.04
C ALA A 270 -4.05 -18.29 -17.49
N LEU A 271 -3.07 -18.15 -16.60
CA LEU A 271 -2.71 -16.85 -16.04
C LEU A 271 -2.25 -15.88 -17.14
N GLY A 272 -3.03 -14.83 -17.37
CA GLY A 272 -2.69 -13.77 -18.31
C GLY A 272 -1.59 -12.86 -17.77
N LEU A 273 -0.54 -12.61 -18.56
CA LEU A 273 0.54 -11.68 -18.24
C LEU A 273 0.63 -10.60 -19.31
N TYR A 274 0.70 -9.34 -18.86
CA TYR A 274 1.06 -8.21 -19.73
C TYR A 274 2.58 -8.11 -19.80
N TRP A 275 3.16 -8.35 -20.97
CA TRP A 275 4.61 -8.29 -21.18
C TRP A 275 5.03 -6.89 -21.57
N CYS A 276 5.88 -6.27 -20.75
CA CYS A 276 6.28 -4.88 -20.94
C CYS A 276 7.63 -4.57 -20.28
N ARG A 277 8.19 -3.42 -20.62
CA ARG A 277 9.29 -2.87 -19.83
C ARG A 277 8.75 -2.44 -18.47
N ALA A 278 9.44 -2.88 -17.42
CA ALA A 278 9.10 -2.54 -16.05
C ALA A 278 10.32 -2.01 -15.30
N GLU A 279 10.11 -1.03 -14.44
CA GLU A 279 11.15 -0.43 -13.60
C GLU A 279 10.64 -0.33 -12.16
N THR A 280 11.51 -0.69 -11.19
CA THR A 280 11.23 -0.48 -9.77
C THR A 280 11.68 0.91 -9.35
N LEU A 281 10.75 1.70 -8.83
CA LEU A 281 11.02 2.97 -8.17
C LEU A 281 10.90 2.77 -6.65
N TYR A 282 11.92 3.14 -5.92
CA TYR A 282 11.91 3.08 -4.45
C TYR A 282 12.74 4.19 -3.83
N ASP A 283 12.41 4.54 -2.61
CA ASP A 283 13.24 5.40 -1.77
C ASP A 283 14.39 4.58 -1.19
N ASP A 284 15.57 5.20 -1.06
CA ASP A 284 16.67 4.61 -0.32
C ASP A 284 16.31 4.50 1.18
N PRO A 285 16.66 3.41 1.89
CA PRO A 285 16.42 3.29 3.32
C PRO A 285 17.04 4.42 4.16
N ALA A 286 18.10 5.08 3.69
CA ALA A 286 18.71 6.24 4.33
C ALA A 286 17.77 7.47 4.41
N LYS A 287 16.70 7.52 3.61
CA LYS A 287 15.69 8.59 3.68
C LYS A 287 15.12 8.79 5.09
N VAL A 288 15.03 7.73 5.92
CA VAL A 288 14.53 7.86 7.30
C VAL A 288 15.55 8.45 8.27
N THR A 289 16.83 8.49 7.92
CA THR A 289 17.91 9.03 8.76
C THR A 289 18.43 10.36 8.24
N GLU A 290 18.36 10.60 6.93
CA GLU A 290 18.84 11.82 6.28
C GLU A 290 17.89 13.01 6.45
N SER A 291 18.34 14.18 6.01
CA SER A 291 17.51 15.38 6.00
C SER A 291 16.34 15.24 5.02
N PRO A 292 15.09 15.55 5.41
CA PRO A 292 13.94 15.52 4.49
C PRO A 292 14.07 16.48 3.28
N LYS A 293 15.07 17.36 3.30
CA LYS A 293 15.37 18.26 2.19
C LYS A 293 16.31 17.64 1.16
N ASP A 294 17.04 16.58 1.54
CA ASP A 294 17.89 15.84 0.61
C ASP A 294 17.06 14.87 -0.21
N ARG A 295 16.86 15.20 -1.47
CA ARG A 295 16.00 14.43 -2.36
C ARG A 295 16.74 13.41 -3.22
N ARG A 296 18.04 13.22 -3.03
CA ARG A 296 18.85 12.28 -3.82
C ARG A 296 18.41 10.84 -3.59
N THR A 297 17.96 10.54 -2.39
CA THR A 297 17.50 9.21 -1.94
C THR A 297 16.00 8.98 -2.15
N HIS A 298 15.28 9.94 -2.75
CA HIS A 298 13.83 9.90 -2.85
C HIS A 298 13.33 9.33 -4.19
N LEU A 299 12.24 8.55 -4.13
CA LEU A 299 11.49 8.05 -5.28
C LEU A 299 10.85 9.20 -6.09
N LEU A 300 10.32 10.21 -5.42
CA LEU A 300 9.52 11.27 -6.03
C LEU A 300 10.21 11.98 -7.22
N PRO A 301 11.52 12.33 -7.20
CA PRO A 301 12.18 12.92 -8.37
C PRO A 301 12.21 12.02 -9.61
N ARG A 302 12.26 10.69 -9.43
CA ARG A 302 12.20 9.73 -10.54
C ARG A 302 10.79 9.66 -11.12
N LEU A 303 9.78 9.55 -10.27
CA LEU A 303 8.37 9.58 -10.65
C LEU A 303 8.00 10.93 -11.30
N GLY A 304 8.57 12.04 -10.80
CA GLY A 304 8.40 13.38 -11.36
C GLY A 304 8.83 13.47 -12.83
N ARG A 305 9.98 12.87 -13.21
CA ARG A 305 10.44 12.85 -14.61
C ARG A 305 9.44 12.16 -15.55
N ILE A 306 8.83 11.07 -15.11
CA ILE A 306 7.80 10.36 -15.89
C ILE A 306 6.56 11.25 -16.04
N THR A 307 6.13 11.89 -14.96
CA THR A 307 4.98 12.80 -14.97
C THR A 307 5.25 14.05 -15.84
N GLU A 308 6.47 14.60 -15.82
CA GLU A 308 6.86 15.74 -16.66
C GLU A 308 6.83 15.40 -18.16
N ALA A 309 7.11 14.14 -18.51
CA ALA A 309 7.05 13.65 -19.90
C ALA A 309 5.61 13.48 -20.40
N THR A 310 4.60 13.50 -19.53
CA THR A 310 3.19 13.37 -19.88
C THR A 310 2.71 14.55 -20.73
N GLN A 311 2.02 14.25 -21.83
CA GLN A 311 1.61 15.23 -22.84
C GLN A 311 0.10 15.39 -22.98
N HIS A 312 -0.68 14.35 -22.64
CA HIS A 312 -2.12 14.33 -22.91
C HIS A 312 -2.97 14.12 -21.66
N GLU A 313 -2.71 13.07 -20.89
CA GLU A 313 -3.55 12.65 -19.78
C GLU A 313 -2.71 12.15 -18.59
N LEU A 314 -3.01 12.67 -17.40
CA LEU A 314 -2.50 12.19 -16.12
C LEU A 314 -3.69 11.83 -15.24
N LEU A 315 -3.84 10.55 -14.92
CA LEU A 315 -4.80 10.08 -13.93
C LEU A 315 -4.07 9.72 -12.64
N LEU A 316 -4.54 10.25 -11.53
CA LEU A 316 -3.97 10.04 -10.20
C LEU A 316 -5.03 9.45 -9.27
N VAL A 317 -4.77 8.27 -8.75
CA VAL A 317 -5.56 7.62 -7.72
C VAL A 317 -4.72 7.55 -6.46
N SER A 318 -5.14 8.24 -5.41
CA SER A 318 -4.39 8.29 -4.15
C SER A 318 -5.35 8.52 -2.98
N PRO A 319 -5.38 7.64 -1.96
CA PRO A 319 -6.25 7.78 -0.80
C PRO A 319 -5.93 9.05 0.01
N TYR A 320 -4.65 9.38 0.08
CA TYR A 320 -4.13 10.58 0.72
C TYR A 320 -3.54 11.49 -0.36
N PHE A 321 -4.23 12.61 -0.58
CA PHE A 321 -3.88 13.55 -1.62
C PHE A 321 -3.71 14.95 -1.02
N VAL A 322 -2.50 15.32 -0.67
CA VAL A 322 -2.13 16.65 -0.15
C VAL A 322 -0.97 17.18 -0.98
N PRO A 323 -1.26 17.82 -2.14
CA PRO A 323 -0.21 18.20 -3.08
C PRO A 323 0.73 19.30 -2.56
N GLY A 324 0.32 20.04 -1.54
CA GLY A 324 1.05 21.20 -1.07
C GLY A 324 1.08 22.33 -2.12
N LYS A 325 1.76 23.42 -1.80
CA LYS A 325 1.91 24.54 -2.75
C LYS A 325 2.70 24.14 -4.00
N ALA A 326 3.76 23.33 -3.82
CA ALA A 326 4.59 22.89 -4.93
C ALA A 326 3.82 21.98 -5.91
N GLY A 327 3.01 21.04 -5.39
CA GLY A 327 2.17 20.18 -6.22
C GLY A 327 1.07 20.96 -6.94
N LEU A 328 0.45 21.95 -6.27
CA LEU A 328 -0.53 22.83 -6.92
C LEU A 328 0.08 23.57 -8.13
N GLU A 329 1.27 24.17 -7.97
CA GLU A 329 1.97 24.84 -9.08
C GLU A 329 2.38 23.85 -10.18
N TYR A 330 2.78 22.65 -9.80
CA TYR A 330 3.09 21.59 -10.74
C TYR A 330 1.86 21.20 -11.59
N PHE A 331 0.70 21.00 -10.99
CA PHE A 331 -0.54 20.69 -11.71
C PHE A 331 -1.02 21.87 -12.59
N ARG A 332 -0.85 23.11 -12.15
CA ARG A 332 -1.06 24.29 -12.99
C ARG A 332 -0.19 24.26 -14.24
N GLY A 333 1.10 23.91 -14.07
CA GLY A 333 2.03 23.76 -15.18
C GLY A 333 1.61 22.68 -16.17
N LEU A 334 1.15 21.51 -15.71
CA LEU A 334 0.61 20.46 -16.58
C LEU A 334 -0.62 20.95 -17.35
N ARG A 335 -1.58 21.56 -16.64
CA ARG A 335 -2.80 22.11 -17.26
C ARG A 335 -2.53 23.21 -18.29
N SER A 336 -1.55 24.07 -18.03
CA SER A 336 -1.14 25.14 -18.98
C SER A 336 -0.54 24.57 -20.28
N ARG A 337 0.05 23.36 -20.23
CA ARG A 337 0.51 22.62 -21.41
C ARG A 337 -0.61 21.82 -22.11
N GLY A 338 -1.84 21.87 -21.61
CA GLY A 338 -2.98 21.15 -22.18
C GLY A 338 -3.17 19.72 -21.65
N VAL A 339 -2.33 19.25 -20.72
CA VAL A 339 -2.46 17.90 -20.13
C VAL A 339 -3.76 17.82 -19.32
N GLN A 340 -4.59 16.83 -19.58
CA GLN A 340 -5.76 16.54 -18.76
C GLN A 340 -5.30 15.90 -17.45
N VAL A 341 -5.65 16.50 -16.31
CA VAL A 341 -5.31 15.96 -14.99
C VAL A 341 -6.58 15.59 -14.27
N THR A 342 -6.70 14.33 -13.88
CA THR A 342 -7.83 13.79 -13.10
C THR A 342 -7.31 13.17 -11.82
N VAL A 343 -7.96 13.48 -10.70
CA VAL A 343 -7.62 13.00 -9.36
C VAL A 343 -8.81 12.29 -8.74
N LEU A 344 -8.58 11.08 -8.22
CA LEU A 344 -9.50 10.37 -7.33
C LEU A 344 -8.86 10.25 -5.94
N THR A 345 -9.59 10.67 -4.92
CA THR A 345 -9.18 10.55 -3.51
C THR A 345 -10.36 10.22 -2.62
N ASN A 346 -10.14 10.02 -1.32
CA ASN A 346 -11.22 9.78 -0.37
C ASN A 346 -12.01 11.05 -0.04
N SER A 347 -13.34 10.94 0.00
CA SER A 347 -14.18 11.96 0.65
C SER A 347 -13.94 12.00 2.16
N LEU A 348 -14.41 13.03 2.84
CA LEU A 348 -14.33 13.09 4.31
C LEU A 348 -15.11 11.94 4.98
N ALA A 349 -16.18 11.47 4.37
CA ALA A 349 -16.94 10.34 4.89
C ALA A 349 -16.19 9.00 4.76
N ALA A 350 -15.42 8.82 3.68
CA ALA A 350 -14.69 7.60 3.35
C ALA A 350 -13.29 7.53 3.98
N THR A 351 -12.63 8.67 4.27
CA THR A 351 -11.26 8.66 4.79
C THR A 351 -11.17 8.11 6.21
N ASP A 352 -10.15 7.30 6.46
CA ASP A 352 -9.74 6.82 7.78
C ASP A 352 -8.91 7.86 8.56
N VAL A 353 -8.26 8.84 7.86
CA VAL A 353 -7.39 9.86 8.48
C VAL A 353 -7.92 11.28 8.24
N SER A 354 -8.77 11.78 9.14
CA SER A 354 -9.39 13.11 9.05
C SER A 354 -8.38 14.27 8.98
N ALA A 355 -7.18 14.13 9.55
CA ALA A 355 -6.13 15.14 9.50
C ALA A 355 -5.57 15.31 8.07
N VAL A 356 -5.37 14.22 7.32
CA VAL A 356 -4.96 14.26 5.91
C VAL A 356 -6.01 14.97 5.08
N HIS A 357 -7.29 14.64 5.31
CA HIS A 357 -8.38 15.31 4.61
C HIS A 357 -8.44 16.82 4.92
N ALA A 358 -8.13 17.23 6.15
CA ALA A 358 -8.02 18.65 6.50
C ALA A 358 -6.92 19.37 5.71
N GLY A 359 -5.78 18.71 5.49
CA GLY A 359 -4.70 19.21 4.62
C GLY A 359 -5.14 19.33 3.16
N TYR A 360 -5.80 18.29 2.64
CA TYR A 360 -6.31 18.22 1.28
C TYR A 360 -7.37 19.29 0.98
N SER A 361 -8.33 19.50 1.88
CA SER A 361 -9.49 20.39 1.66
C SER A 361 -9.10 21.82 1.24
N ARG A 362 -7.92 22.30 1.65
CA ARG A 362 -7.38 23.61 1.26
C ARG A 362 -7.09 23.72 -0.23
N TYR A 363 -6.77 22.59 -0.89
CA TYR A 363 -6.31 22.54 -2.28
C TYR A 363 -7.46 22.27 -3.28
N ARG A 364 -8.66 21.86 -2.84
CA ARG A 364 -9.79 21.57 -3.72
C ARG A 364 -10.08 22.72 -4.68
N ARG A 365 -10.37 23.90 -4.11
CA ARG A 365 -10.70 25.08 -4.91
C ARG A 365 -9.57 25.51 -5.84
N PRO A 366 -8.33 25.70 -5.38
CA PRO A 366 -7.21 26.07 -6.24
C PRO A 366 -6.92 25.09 -7.38
N LEU A 367 -7.13 23.77 -7.15
CA LEU A 367 -6.97 22.74 -8.16
C LEU A 367 -8.07 22.79 -9.22
N LEU A 368 -9.33 22.93 -8.80
CA LEU A 368 -10.46 23.10 -9.71
C LEU A 368 -10.33 24.38 -10.55
N GLU A 369 -9.87 25.48 -9.95
CA GLU A 369 -9.56 26.74 -10.66
C GLU A 369 -8.42 26.58 -11.68
N ALA A 370 -7.46 25.70 -11.39
CA ALA A 370 -6.43 25.30 -12.33
C ALA A 370 -6.92 24.36 -13.45
N GLY A 371 -8.17 23.90 -13.40
CA GLY A 371 -8.76 22.98 -14.38
C GLY A 371 -8.44 21.51 -14.14
N VAL A 372 -8.05 21.12 -12.92
CA VAL A 372 -7.92 19.72 -12.51
C VAL A 372 -9.31 19.14 -12.27
N SER A 373 -9.61 17.98 -12.84
CA SER A 373 -10.84 17.22 -12.56
C SER A 373 -10.68 16.45 -11.25
N MET A 374 -11.59 16.64 -10.29
CA MET A 374 -11.48 16.06 -8.97
C MET A 374 -12.71 15.21 -8.63
N TYR A 375 -12.43 14.02 -8.09
CA TYR A 375 -13.43 13.06 -7.64
C TYR A 375 -13.12 12.60 -6.22
N GLU A 376 -14.15 12.44 -5.40
CA GLU A 376 -14.07 11.94 -4.03
C GLU A 376 -14.92 10.69 -3.86
N VAL A 377 -14.27 9.58 -3.45
CA VAL A 377 -14.95 8.27 -3.25
C VAL A 377 -16.03 8.36 -2.19
N LYS A 378 -17.20 7.79 -2.47
CA LYS A 378 -18.32 7.67 -1.54
C LYS A 378 -18.03 6.55 -0.50
N PRO A 379 -18.51 6.68 0.75
CA PRO A 379 -18.30 5.65 1.77
C PRO A 379 -19.19 4.40 1.58
N THR A 380 -20.12 4.41 0.63
CA THR A 380 -21.11 3.35 0.41
C THR A 380 -21.22 3.02 -1.07
N ALA A 381 -20.37 2.13 -1.55
CA ALA A 381 -20.41 1.65 -2.94
C ALA A 381 -21.11 0.28 -3.12
N ARG A 382 -21.61 -0.36 -2.05
CA ARG A 382 -22.05 -1.77 -2.07
C ARG A 382 -23.29 -2.10 -2.91
N ARG A 383 -24.24 -1.18 -3.09
CA ARG A 383 -25.48 -1.50 -3.84
C ARG A 383 -25.31 -1.55 -5.37
N ALA A 384 -24.37 -0.77 -5.90
CA ALA A 384 -24.08 -0.78 -7.33
C ALA A 384 -23.19 -1.97 -7.77
N ASP A 385 -22.47 -2.58 -6.82
CA ASP A 385 -21.49 -3.63 -7.10
C ASP A 385 -22.11 -5.03 -7.21
N GLU A 386 -23.19 -5.32 -6.47
CA GLU A 386 -23.89 -6.61 -6.54
C GLU A 386 -24.52 -6.87 -7.94
N GLU A 387 -24.86 -5.83 -8.68
CA GLU A 387 -25.35 -5.93 -10.05
C GLU A 387 -24.23 -6.08 -11.08
N ALA A 388 -23.06 -5.45 -10.83
CA ALA A 388 -21.91 -5.49 -11.74
C ALA A 388 -21.01 -6.74 -11.56
N GLU A 389 -21.03 -7.40 -10.39
CA GLU A 389 -20.37 -8.71 -10.19
C GLU A 389 -20.94 -9.80 -11.10
N ARG A 390 -22.16 -9.63 -11.58
CA ARG A 390 -22.79 -10.54 -12.55
C ARG A 390 -22.20 -10.37 -13.97
N GLU A 391 -21.48 -9.30 -14.26
CA GLU A 391 -20.94 -8.98 -15.59
C GLU A 391 -19.42 -9.20 -15.76
N GLY A 392 -18.68 -9.61 -14.72
CA GLY A 392 -17.30 -10.14 -14.84
C GLY A 392 -16.19 -9.16 -15.22
N GLY A 393 -16.36 -7.85 -14.98
CA GLY A 393 -15.34 -6.85 -15.30
C GLY A 393 -14.23 -6.71 -14.24
N LEU A 394 -13.02 -6.28 -14.65
CA LEU A 394 -11.88 -5.96 -13.78
C LEU A 394 -12.24 -4.90 -12.70
N GLY A 395 -13.29 -4.12 -12.92
CA GLY A 395 -13.77 -3.07 -12.04
C GLY A 395 -14.38 -3.54 -10.71
N SER A 396 -14.70 -4.82 -10.54
CA SER A 396 -15.35 -5.29 -9.32
C SER A 396 -14.48 -5.13 -8.07
N GLY A 397 -13.17 -5.38 -8.15
CA GLY A 397 -12.26 -5.29 -7.00
C GLY A 397 -11.89 -3.85 -6.59
N LEU A 398 -12.03 -2.88 -7.50
CA LEU A 398 -11.83 -1.46 -7.18
C LEU A 398 -13.07 -0.80 -6.58
N ARG A 399 -14.19 -1.52 -6.54
CA ARG A 399 -15.50 -1.01 -6.13
C ARG A 399 -15.84 -1.27 -4.67
N GLY A 400 -15.07 -2.08 -3.94
CA GLY A 400 -15.11 -2.28 -2.49
C GLY A 400 -16.47 -2.59 -1.84
N SER A 401 -16.46 -3.15 -0.64
CA SER A 401 -17.64 -3.54 0.14
C SER A 401 -18.32 -2.35 0.88
N SER A 402 -19.31 -2.61 1.72
CA SER A 402 -20.25 -1.66 2.32
C SER A 402 -19.67 -0.43 3.07
N ARG A 403 -18.37 -0.44 3.37
CA ARG A 403 -17.60 0.69 3.91
C ARG A 403 -16.28 0.84 3.16
N ALA A 404 -16.31 0.68 1.83
CA ALA A 404 -15.11 0.78 1.02
C ALA A 404 -14.43 2.15 1.23
N SER A 405 -13.16 2.08 1.57
CA SER A 405 -12.26 3.22 1.54
C SER A 405 -11.23 2.98 0.44
N LEU A 406 -10.96 3.99 -0.37
CA LEU A 406 -9.87 3.92 -1.33
C LEU A 406 -8.54 3.79 -0.60
N HIS A 407 -7.72 2.81 -1.01
CA HIS A 407 -6.34 2.68 -0.54
C HIS A 407 -5.33 2.54 -1.70
N ALA A 408 -5.77 2.36 -2.93
CA ALA A 408 -4.91 2.24 -4.12
C ALA A 408 -4.08 3.49 -4.38
N LYS A 409 -2.82 3.29 -4.78
CA LYS A 409 -1.89 4.32 -5.25
C LYS A 409 -1.47 3.95 -6.66
N VAL A 410 -2.20 4.51 -7.63
CA VAL A 410 -2.09 4.16 -9.05
C VAL A 410 -2.08 5.42 -9.89
N PHE A 411 -1.09 5.58 -10.74
CA PHE A 411 -0.98 6.73 -11.64
C PHE A 411 -0.83 6.23 -13.07
N THR A 412 -1.63 6.77 -14.00
CA THR A 412 -1.48 6.47 -15.43
C THR A 412 -1.00 7.70 -16.19
N PHE A 413 -0.11 7.48 -17.15
CA PHE A 413 0.57 8.51 -17.92
C PHE A 413 0.27 8.30 -19.39
N ASP A 414 -0.50 9.20 -20.03
CA ASP A 414 -0.88 9.19 -21.45
C ASP A 414 -1.52 7.87 -21.92
N ARG A 415 -2.08 7.06 -21.05
CA ARG A 415 -2.51 5.66 -21.31
C ARG A 415 -1.40 4.81 -21.95
N LYS A 416 -0.13 5.10 -21.62
CA LYS A 416 1.05 4.37 -22.13
C LYS A 416 1.81 3.68 -21.02
N ALA A 417 1.81 4.27 -19.84
CA ALA A 417 2.48 3.71 -18.69
C ALA A 417 1.59 3.81 -17.44
N VAL A 418 1.83 2.93 -16.49
CA VAL A 418 1.15 2.90 -15.20
C VAL A 418 2.15 2.70 -14.06
N PHE A 419 1.99 3.45 -13.00
CA PHE A 419 2.66 3.24 -11.70
C PHE A 419 1.68 2.57 -10.75
N VAL A 420 2.13 1.52 -10.06
CA VAL A 420 1.42 0.85 -8.96
C VAL A 420 2.39 0.68 -7.80
N GLY A 421 1.99 1.10 -6.59
CA GLY A 421 2.88 0.97 -5.44
C GLY A 421 2.28 1.47 -4.14
N SER A 422 3.18 1.91 -3.24
CA SER A 422 2.81 2.38 -1.91
C SER A 422 2.76 3.92 -1.78
N PHE A 423 3.25 4.67 -2.78
CA PHE A 423 3.45 6.12 -2.73
C PHE A 423 2.12 6.89 -2.77
N ASN A 424 1.77 7.54 -1.66
CA ASN A 424 0.70 8.54 -1.62
C ASN A 424 1.21 9.90 -2.13
N LEU A 425 0.31 10.70 -2.69
CA LEU A 425 0.64 12.05 -3.11
C LEU A 425 0.43 13.04 -1.94
N ASP A 426 1.26 12.88 -0.91
CA ASP A 426 1.24 13.69 0.30
C ASP A 426 2.66 14.03 0.79
N PRO A 427 2.82 15.00 1.70
CA PRO A 427 4.13 15.41 2.22
C PRO A 427 4.86 14.31 2.99
N ARG A 428 4.13 13.40 3.63
CA ARG A 428 4.71 12.29 4.38
C ARG A 428 5.39 11.29 3.46
N SER A 429 4.71 10.81 2.41
CA SER A 429 5.29 9.94 1.39
C SER A 429 6.39 10.64 0.59
N ALA A 430 6.23 11.95 0.33
CA ALA A 430 7.22 12.74 -0.39
C ALA A 430 8.54 12.94 0.37
N ALA A 431 8.52 13.04 1.73
CA ALA A 431 9.68 13.50 2.49
C ALA A 431 10.05 12.69 3.74
N LEU A 432 9.15 11.88 4.29
CA LEU A 432 9.34 11.23 5.58
C LEU A 432 9.39 9.69 5.46
N ASN A 433 8.35 9.10 4.87
CA ASN A 433 8.26 7.67 4.71
C ASN A 433 9.04 7.19 3.50
N THR A 434 9.55 5.96 3.56
CA THR A 434 10.05 5.30 2.36
C THR A 434 8.92 4.58 1.64
N GLU A 435 9.00 4.55 0.32
CA GLU A 435 7.99 4.00 -0.57
C GLU A 435 8.63 3.12 -1.63
N ILE A 436 7.82 2.24 -2.23
CA ILE A 436 8.18 1.41 -3.38
C ILE A 436 7.02 1.37 -4.38
N GLY A 437 7.32 1.22 -5.66
CA GLY A 437 6.34 0.94 -6.69
C GLY A 437 7.00 0.52 -7.98
N LEU A 438 6.19 -0.02 -8.88
CA LEU A 438 6.60 -0.45 -10.20
C LEU A 438 5.97 0.47 -11.26
N VAL A 439 6.76 0.83 -12.26
CA VAL A 439 6.29 1.51 -13.47
C VAL A 439 6.32 0.52 -14.62
N PHE A 440 5.22 0.42 -15.35
CA PHE A 440 5.06 -0.47 -16.49
C PHE A 440 4.78 0.35 -17.75
N GLU A 441 5.56 0.15 -18.80
CA GLU A 441 5.30 0.71 -20.13
C GLU A 441 4.39 -0.24 -20.92
N SER A 442 3.11 -0.26 -20.58
CA SER A 442 2.09 -1.09 -21.21
C SER A 442 0.85 -0.25 -21.55
N PRO A 443 0.67 0.16 -22.82
CA PRO A 443 -0.53 0.89 -23.24
C PRO A 443 -1.83 0.11 -22.99
N GLU A 444 -1.80 -1.20 -23.14
CA GLU A 444 -2.96 -2.06 -22.90
C GLU A 444 -3.37 -2.00 -21.41
N LEU A 445 -2.43 -2.27 -20.49
CA LEU A 445 -2.68 -2.22 -19.05
C LEU A 445 -3.03 -0.80 -18.59
N ALA A 446 -2.33 0.21 -19.08
CA ALA A 446 -2.58 1.60 -18.71
C ALA A 446 -3.98 2.08 -19.17
N THR A 447 -4.41 1.67 -20.37
CA THR A 447 -5.76 1.96 -20.87
C THR A 447 -6.81 1.25 -20.04
N LEU A 448 -6.64 -0.04 -19.78
CA LEU A 448 -7.54 -0.84 -18.95
C LEU A 448 -7.73 -0.20 -17.57
N VAL A 449 -6.62 0.13 -16.89
CA VAL A 449 -6.65 0.79 -15.58
C VAL A 449 -7.35 2.14 -15.65
N ALA A 450 -7.06 2.97 -16.65
CA ALA A 450 -7.69 4.28 -16.80
C ALA A 450 -9.20 4.18 -17.06
N GLU A 451 -9.65 3.21 -17.86
CA GLU A 451 -11.06 2.98 -18.16
C GLU A 451 -11.84 2.47 -16.95
N GLU A 452 -11.27 1.53 -16.20
CA GLU A 452 -11.89 1.00 -14.98
C GLU A 452 -12.05 2.08 -13.91
N PHE A 453 -11.03 2.90 -13.69
CA PHE A 453 -11.15 4.03 -12.78
C PHE A 453 -12.17 5.05 -13.28
N SER A 454 -12.19 5.36 -14.59
CA SER A 454 -13.15 6.30 -15.17
C SER A 454 -14.59 5.80 -15.03
N ALA A 455 -14.83 4.50 -15.19
CA ALA A 455 -16.12 3.88 -14.94
C ALA A 455 -16.52 3.92 -13.46
N ALA A 456 -15.55 3.71 -12.54
CA ALA A 456 -15.78 3.81 -11.11
C ALA A 456 -16.10 5.25 -10.66
N PHE A 457 -15.47 6.28 -11.26
CA PHE A 457 -15.73 7.69 -10.90
C PHE A 457 -17.19 8.08 -11.08
N SER A 458 -17.81 7.64 -12.17
CA SER A 458 -19.20 8.02 -12.48
C SER A 458 -20.23 7.39 -11.55
N ARG A 459 -19.91 6.26 -10.90
CA ARG A 459 -20.84 5.51 -10.05
C ARG A 459 -20.54 5.65 -8.56
N SER A 460 -19.27 5.57 -8.19
CA SER A 460 -18.81 5.41 -6.79
C SER A 460 -18.12 6.64 -6.22
N ALA A 461 -18.13 7.79 -6.92
CA ALA A 461 -17.51 9.01 -6.44
C ALA A 461 -18.38 10.25 -6.68
N TYR A 462 -18.17 11.26 -5.86
CA TYR A 462 -18.66 12.61 -6.09
C TYR A 462 -17.70 13.34 -7.03
N ARG A 463 -18.22 13.98 -8.06
CA ARG A 463 -17.47 14.96 -8.87
C ARG A 463 -17.52 16.32 -8.18
N LEU A 464 -16.37 16.98 -8.03
CA LEU A 464 -16.30 18.31 -7.44
C LEU A 464 -16.43 19.37 -8.53
N GLU A 465 -17.27 20.37 -8.29
CA GLU A 465 -17.48 21.49 -9.21
C GLU A 465 -17.42 22.85 -8.50
N LEU A 466 -16.99 23.86 -9.24
CA LEU A 466 -17.09 25.27 -8.85
C LEU A 466 -18.22 25.93 -9.61
N VAL A 467 -19.32 26.20 -8.92
CA VAL A 467 -20.50 26.85 -9.48
C VAL A 467 -20.46 28.35 -9.18
N SER A 468 -20.83 29.18 -10.15
CA SER A 468 -20.94 30.62 -9.94
C SER A 468 -21.95 30.92 -8.85
N GLY A 469 -21.56 31.73 -7.87
CA GLY A 469 -22.50 32.20 -6.82
C GLY A 469 -23.66 32.99 -7.42
N ASP A 470 -24.74 33.17 -6.64
CA ASP A 470 -25.87 34.00 -7.04
C ASP A 470 -25.35 35.42 -7.38
N PRO A 471 -25.60 35.92 -8.60
CA PRO A 471 -25.19 37.27 -9.00
C PRO A 471 -25.77 38.38 -8.08
N ARG A 472 -26.81 38.05 -7.29
CA ARG A 472 -27.44 38.95 -6.33
C ARG A 472 -26.84 38.89 -4.93
N SER A 473 -25.93 37.91 -4.68
CA SER A 473 -25.20 37.80 -3.41
C SER A 473 -23.98 38.73 -3.42
N SER A 474 -23.70 39.33 -2.27
CA SER A 474 -22.45 40.10 -2.06
C SER A 474 -21.18 39.23 -2.11
N ASP A 475 -21.31 37.92 -2.09
CA ASP A 475 -20.20 36.97 -2.25
C ASP A 475 -20.18 36.42 -3.69
N SER A 476 -19.37 37.04 -4.54
CA SER A 476 -19.17 36.66 -5.93
C SER A 476 -18.25 35.43 -6.08
N ARG A 477 -17.81 34.81 -4.97
CA ARG A 477 -16.95 33.62 -5.02
C ARG A 477 -17.72 32.43 -5.52
N LYS A 478 -17.12 31.67 -6.43
CA LYS A 478 -17.66 30.40 -6.88
C LYS A 478 -17.85 29.47 -5.68
N LYS A 479 -19.00 28.80 -5.58
CA LYS A 479 -19.31 27.83 -4.54
C LYS A 479 -18.79 26.45 -4.94
N LEU A 480 -18.21 25.71 -3.98
CA LEU A 480 -17.83 24.32 -4.19
C LEU A 480 -19.04 23.43 -3.97
N GLU A 481 -19.33 22.55 -4.92
CA GLU A 481 -20.39 21.56 -4.85
C GLU A 481 -19.86 20.17 -5.12
N TRP A 482 -20.46 19.16 -4.48
CA TRP A 482 -20.28 17.74 -4.74
C TRP A 482 -21.46 17.27 -5.59
N VAL A 483 -21.16 16.73 -6.76
CA VAL A 483 -22.17 16.27 -7.71
C VAL A 483 -22.15 14.75 -7.71
N GLU A 484 -23.26 14.15 -7.36
CA GLU A 484 -23.52 12.72 -7.42
C GLU A 484 -24.36 12.40 -8.64
N ARG A 485 -23.93 11.41 -9.41
CA ARG A 485 -24.74 10.90 -10.52
C ARG A 485 -25.59 9.73 -10.00
N GLU A 486 -26.90 9.85 -10.18
CA GLU A 486 -27.87 8.80 -9.92
C GLU A 486 -28.56 8.41 -11.25
N ASP A 487 -29.34 7.30 -11.24
CA ASP A 487 -30.03 6.83 -12.43
C ASP A 487 -31.03 7.86 -12.98
N ASP A 488 -31.65 8.65 -12.10
CA ASP A 488 -32.68 9.67 -12.43
C ASP A 488 -32.09 11.08 -12.65
N GLY A 489 -30.76 11.27 -12.56
CA GLY A 489 -30.13 12.58 -12.76
C GLY A 489 -28.94 12.87 -11.86
N GLU A 490 -28.63 14.17 -11.70
CA GLU A 490 -27.56 14.64 -10.82
C GLU A 490 -28.12 15.21 -9.51
N VAL A 491 -27.60 14.73 -8.38
CA VAL A 491 -27.85 15.31 -7.05
C VAL A 491 -26.65 16.17 -6.66
N ARG A 492 -26.92 17.38 -6.14
CA ARG A 492 -25.90 18.36 -5.77
C ARG A 492 -25.92 18.66 -4.30
N TYR A 493 -24.75 18.66 -3.68
CA TYR A 493 -24.57 18.96 -2.27
C TYR A 493 -23.69 20.20 -2.12
N ASP A 494 -24.09 21.11 -1.24
CA ASP A 494 -23.36 22.35 -0.94
C ASP A 494 -22.39 22.23 0.24
N ALA A 495 -22.33 21.04 0.82
CA ALA A 495 -21.42 20.67 1.90
C ALA A 495 -21.03 19.19 1.75
N GLU A 496 -19.94 18.79 2.37
CA GLU A 496 -19.43 17.40 2.32
C GLU A 496 -20.53 16.39 2.65
N PRO A 497 -20.90 15.51 1.68
CA PRO A 497 -22.01 14.58 1.85
C PRO A 497 -21.70 13.52 2.92
N GLN A 498 -22.76 13.01 3.56
CA GLN A 498 -22.70 11.91 4.54
C GLN A 498 -21.81 12.18 5.77
N VAL A 499 -21.53 13.44 6.08
CA VAL A 499 -20.68 13.85 7.21
C VAL A 499 -21.49 14.71 8.19
N GLY A 500 -21.43 14.34 9.48
CA GLY A 500 -22.05 15.14 10.53
C GLY A 500 -21.35 16.49 10.76
N ALA A 501 -22.13 17.50 11.22
CA ALA A 501 -21.64 18.86 11.41
C ALA A 501 -20.39 18.94 12.33
N TRP A 502 -20.33 18.13 13.38
CA TRP A 502 -19.20 18.10 14.31
C TRP A 502 -17.90 17.61 13.67
N ARG A 503 -17.98 16.59 12.80
CA ARG A 503 -16.79 16.11 12.08
C ARG A 503 -16.30 17.15 11.09
N ARG A 504 -17.20 17.82 10.37
CA ARG A 504 -16.85 18.95 9.48
C ARG A 504 -16.18 20.10 10.25
N LEU A 505 -16.73 20.48 11.41
CA LEU A 505 -16.15 21.52 12.27
C LEU A 505 -14.76 21.11 12.77
N GLY A 506 -14.56 19.85 13.19
CA GLY A 506 -13.26 19.34 13.62
C GLY A 506 -12.21 19.38 12.50
N VAL A 507 -12.58 18.96 11.28
CA VAL A 507 -11.69 19.02 10.10
C VAL A 507 -11.39 20.46 9.72
N TRP A 508 -12.38 21.35 9.75
CA TRP A 508 -12.17 22.78 9.53
C TRP A 508 -11.18 23.36 10.53
N PHE A 509 -11.31 23.05 11.83
CA PHE A 509 -10.35 23.48 12.85
C PHE A 509 -8.94 22.92 12.58
N MET A 510 -8.82 21.61 12.29
CA MET A 510 -7.54 20.97 11.95
C MET A 510 -6.90 21.60 10.72
N SER A 511 -7.70 22.09 9.77
CA SER A 511 -7.17 22.74 8.55
C SER A 511 -6.42 24.04 8.84
N TRP A 512 -6.54 24.65 10.01
CA TRP A 512 -5.80 25.84 10.42
C TRP A 512 -4.46 25.50 11.09
N LEU A 513 -4.28 24.26 11.52
CA LEU A 513 -3.05 23.85 12.19
C LEU A 513 -1.88 23.75 11.18
N PRO A 514 -0.65 24.12 11.57
CA PRO A 514 0.54 24.03 10.71
C PRO A 514 1.12 22.61 10.68
N ILE A 515 0.27 21.59 10.43
CA ILE A 515 0.64 20.17 10.47
C ILE A 515 0.87 19.56 9.07
N GLU A 516 0.70 20.34 8.00
CA GLU A 516 0.75 19.86 6.61
C GLU A 516 2.03 19.07 6.29
N SER A 517 3.17 19.47 6.85
CA SER A 517 4.45 18.77 6.63
C SER A 517 4.53 17.38 7.28
N GLN A 518 3.54 17.04 8.10
CA GLN A 518 3.46 15.76 8.82
C GLN A 518 2.35 14.82 8.29
N LEU A 519 1.56 15.35 7.34
CA LEU A 519 0.43 14.63 6.74
C LEU A 519 0.86 13.72 5.61
#